data_278a5598db52be7b1811e0a543af68e9
#
_entry.id   278a5598db52be7b1811e0a543af68e9
#
_cell.length_a   1.000
_cell.length_b   1.000
_cell.length_c   1.000
_cell.angle_alpha   90.00
_cell.angle_beta   90.00
_cell.angle_gamma   90.00
#
_symmetry.space_group_name_H-M   'P 1'
#
loop_
_entity.id
_entity.type
_entity.pdbx_description
1 polymer ?
#
loop_
_entity_poly.entity_id
_entity_poly.type
_entity_poly.pdbx_seq_one_letter_code
_entity_poly.pdbx_strand_id
1 'polypeptide(L)'
;MERGGGIVSTVKATRECNFIQLRAKAEGFLKQMSTMGVTTVEGKSGYGLDKETELLQLRVMRSLNNDEHKRVDIVPTFLGAHAVPQEYNGRTDDYVDFIIREVMPAVVQNRLAEFCDVFCERGVFSIGQSRRLLTAAREMGLALKLHADEIVPLGGAGLAAELSAVSADHLLHASDADIRAMADKGVVATLLPLTAFALKEPYARGREMIDAGCAVALATDLNPGSCFSGSIPLTFALACIYMKMSIEEAITALTLNGAAALNRADSIGSIEVGKKGDFVVLNTDNYHFLPYYVGMNCVHTTVKEGVLYPVL
;
A
#
# COMPACT_ATOMS: atom_id res chain seq x y z
N MET A 1 4.02 20.04 -5.37
CA MET A 1 4.15 20.56 -4.01
C MET A 1 4.24 22.07 -3.98
N GLU A 2 5.10 22.72 -4.76
CA GLU A 2 5.31 24.20 -4.74
C GLU A 2 4.05 25.05 -5.06
N ARG A 3 3.00 24.49 -5.65
CA ARG A 3 1.74 25.17 -6.01
C ARG A 3 0.56 24.84 -5.08
N GLY A 4 0.80 24.27 -3.89
CA GLY A 4 -0.23 23.96 -2.90
C GLY A 4 -1.04 22.69 -3.16
N GLY A 5 -0.59 21.83 -4.06
CA GLY A 5 -1.13 20.48 -4.26
C GLY A 5 -0.43 19.42 -3.38
N GLY A 6 -0.94 18.19 -3.40
CA GLY A 6 -0.38 17.06 -2.67
C GLY A 6 -1.05 16.79 -1.32
N ILE A 7 -0.33 16.15 -0.40
CA ILE A 7 -0.86 15.66 0.89
C ILE A 7 -1.56 16.75 1.70
N VAL A 8 -0.98 17.95 1.80
CA VAL A 8 -1.50 19.04 2.63
C VAL A 8 -2.90 19.50 2.23
N SER A 9 -3.16 19.64 0.92
CA SER A 9 -4.49 20.05 0.44
C SER A 9 -5.55 18.96 0.72
N THR A 10 -5.17 17.70 0.59
CA THR A 10 -6.04 16.57 0.87
C THR A 10 -6.33 16.43 2.37
N VAL A 11 -5.34 16.68 3.23
CA VAL A 11 -5.52 16.69 4.70
C VAL A 11 -6.63 17.64 5.11
N LYS A 12 -6.62 18.87 4.60
CA LYS A 12 -7.69 19.84 4.90
C LYS A 12 -9.07 19.31 4.52
N ALA A 13 -9.21 18.82 3.28
CA ALA A 13 -10.49 18.28 2.81
C ALA A 13 -10.94 17.04 3.60
N THR A 14 -10.00 16.19 4.02
CA THR A 14 -10.30 14.98 4.80
C THR A 14 -10.78 15.34 6.21
N ARG A 15 -10.14 16.32 6.86
CA ARG A 15 -10.55 16.84 8.19
C ARG A 15 -11.95 17.48 8.19
N GLU A 16 -12.39 18.02 7.05
CA GLU A 16 -13.74 18.59 6.87
C GLU A 16 -14.81 17.54 6.60
N CYS A 17 -14.42 16.28 6.27
CA CYS A 17 -15.37 15.20 5.98
C CYS A 17 -15.87 14.49 7.24
N ASN A 18 -17.12 14.07 7.21
CA ASN A 18 -17.68 13.18 8.23
C ASN A 18 -17.56 11.69 7.83
N PHE A 19 -17.91 10.80 8.76
CA PHE A 19 -17.87 9.35 8.58
C PHE A 19 -18.65 8.87 7.34
N ILE A 20 -19.85 9.41 7.12
CA ILE A 20 -20.75 8.98 6.02
C ILE A 20 -20.11 9.33 4.68
N GLN A 21 -19.55 10.52 4.55
CA GLN A 21 -18.91 10.99 3.31
C GLN A 21 -17.66 10.16 2.97
N LEU A 22 -16.79 9.94 3.96
CA LEU A 22 -15.57 9.12 3.75
C LEU A 22 -15.94 7.67 3.42
N ARG A 23 -16.92 7.07 4.12
CA ARG A 23 -17.37 5.71 3.85
C ARG A 23 -17.94 5.56 2.44
N ALA A 24 -18.82 6.46 2.02
CA ALA A 24 -19.43 6.42 0.68
C ALA A 24 -18.37 6.54 -0.42
N LYS A 25 -17.39 7.43 -0.24
CA LYS A 25 -16.29 7.61 -1.18
C LYS A 25 -15.42 6.36 -1.27
N ALA A 26 -15.01 5.80 -0.13
CA ALA A 26 -14.19 4.58 -0.09
C ALA A 26 -14.93 3.38 -0.70
N GLU A 27 -16.22 3.21 -0.41
CA GLU A 27 -17.06 2.17 -1.02
C GLU A 27 -17.09 2.27 -2.55
N GLY A 28 -17.18 3.49 -3.11
CA GLY A 28 -17.12 3.72 -4.54
C GLY A 28 -15.81 3.23 -5.16
N PHE A 29 -14.66 3.51 -4.52
CA PHE A 29 -13.36 3.01 -4.96
C PHE A 29 -13.24 1.48 -4.86
N LEU A 30 -13.71 0.87 -3.77
CA LEU A 30 -13.68 -0.57 -3.61
C LEU A 30 -14.53 -1.28 -4.67
N LYS A 31 -15.70 -0.74 -5.01
CA LYS A 31 -16.53 -1.24 -6.12
C LYS A 31 -15.77 -1.18 -7.44
N GLN A 32 -15.11 -0.06 -7.72
CA GLN A 32 -14.31 0.09 -8.94
C GLN A 32 -13.11 -0.88 -8.96
N MET A 33 -12.38 -1.02 -7.84
CA MET A 33 -11.27 -1.98 -7.73
C MET A 33 -11.74 -3.42 -7.95
N SER A 34 -12.89 -3.80 -7.40
CA SER A 34 -13.49 -5.12 -7.62
C SER A 34 -13.73 -5.42 -9.10
N THR A 35 -14.11 -4.43 -9.92
CA THR A 35 -14.26 -4.64 -11.38
C THR A 35 -12.93 -4.89 -12.09
N MET A 36 -11.81 -4.60 -11.46
CA MET A 36 -10.45 -4.86 -11.95
C MET A 36 -9.80 -6.10 -11.33
N GLY A 37 -10.60 -6.95 -10.65
CA GLY A 37 -10.13 -8.21 -10.09
C GLY A 37 -9.55 -8.12 -8.68
N VAL A 38 -9.63 -6.97 -8.01
CA VAL A 38 -9.16 -6.83 -6.63
C VAL A 38 -10.14 -7.46 -5.66
N THR A 39 -9.66 -8.39 -4.83
CA THR A 39 -10.44 -9.07 -3.77
C THR A 39 -9.97 -8.69 -2.37
N THR A 40 -8.74 -8.21 -2.23
CA THR A 40 -8.18 -7.72 -0.97
C THR A 40 -7.27 -6.53 -1.27
N VAL A 41 -7.34 -5.49 -0.42
CA VAL A 41 -6.56 -4.27 -0.56
C VAL A 41 -5.98 -3.86 0.80
N GLU A 42 -4.79 -3.29 0.79
CA GLU A 42 -4.31 -2.51 1.92
C GLU A 42 -4.98 -1.14 1.94
N GLY A 43 -5.56 -0.77 3.06
CA GLY A 43 -6.08 0.57 3.28
C GLY A 43 -5.19 1.32 4.26
N LYS A 44 -4.52 2.38 3.81
CA LYS A 44 -3.68 3.22 4.67
C LYS A 44 -4.47 4.48 5.09
N SER A 45 -4.35 4.88 6.37
CA SER A 45 -4.73 6.22 6.82
C SER A 45 -3.69 7.26 6.36
N GLY A 46 -3.50 8.38 7.03
CA GLY A 46 -2.38 9.29 6.72
C GLY A 46 -2.80 10.57 6.00
N TYR A 47 -4.09 10.83 5.89
CA TYR A 47 -4.63 12.08 5.38
C TYR A 47 -5.41 12.88 6.44
N GLY A 48 -5.30 12.50 7.72
CA GLY A 48 -5.80 13.26 8.85
C GLY A 48 -4.69 14.05 9.53
N LEU A 49 -3.60 13.37 9.84
CA LEU A 49 -2.43 13.89 10.55
C LEU A 49 -2.77 14.48 11.93
N ASP A 50 -3.97 14.20 12.44
CA ASP A 50 -4.41 14.41 13.79
C ASP A 50 -5.07 13.15 14.34
N LYS A 51 -5.28 13.07 15.65
CA LYS A 51 -5.80 11.88 16.30
C LYS A 51 -7.20 11.50 15.81
N GLU A 52 -8.09 12.46 15.75
CA GLU A 52 -9.52 12.20 15.48
C GLU A 52 -9.73 11.74 14.04
N THR A 53 -9.10 12.42 13.09
CA THR A 53 -9.26 12.13 11.66
C THR A 53 -8.54 10.84 11.26
N GLU A 54 -7.37 10.54 11.83
CA GLU A 54 -6.69 9.25 11.62
C GLU A 54 -7.54 8.08 12.12
N LEU A 55 -8.09 8.19 13.34
CA LEU A 55 -9.00 7.17 13.86
C LEU A 55 -10.31 7.08 13.06
N LEU A 56 -10.81 8.20 12.53
CA LEU A 56 -12.00 8.23 11.67
C LEU A 56 -11.78 7.43 10.39
N GLN A 57 -10.66 7.65 9.68
CA GLN A 57 -10.32 6.89 8.47
C GLN A 57 -10.25 5.37 8.74
N LEU A 58 -9.56 4.98 9.81
CA LEU A 58 -9.44 3.57 10.19
C LEU A 58 -10.81 2.95 10.61
N ARG A 59 -11.67 3.72 11.29
CA ARG A 59 -13.04 3.28 11.60
C ARG A 59 -13.90 3.09 10.36
N VAL A 60 -13.73 3.93 9.34
CA VAL A 60 -14.39 3.77 8.03
C VAL A 60 -13.96 2.45 7.39
N MET A 61 -12.67 2.14 7.34
CA MET A 61 -12.15 0.87 6.82
C MET A 61 -12.74 -0.33 7.56
N ARG A 62 -12.77 -0.28 8.89
CA ARG A 62 -13.39 -1.35 9.71
C ARG A 62 -14.88 -1.51 9.42
N SER A 63 -15.60 -0.40 9.24
CA SER A 63 -17.04 -0.44 8.90
C SER A 63 -17.28 -1.09 7.54
N LEU A 64 -16.42 -0.81 6.55
CA LEU A 64 -16.51 -1.44 5.23
C LEU A 64 -16.14 -2.93 5.27
N ASN A 65 -15.18 -3.33 6.10
CA ASN A 65 -14.86 -4.74 6.32
C ASN A 65 -15.98 -5.55 6.98
N ASN A 66 -16.80 -4.91 7.81
CA ASN A 66 -17.92 -5.54 8.50
C ASN A 66 -19.20 -5.54 7.66
N ASP A 67 -19.17 -5.01 6.44
CA ASP A 67 -20.32 -5.06 5.53
C ASP A 67 -20.48 -6.48 4.97
N GLU A 68 -21.66 -7.06 5.12
CA GLU A 68 -21.97 -8.42 4.64
C GLU A 68 -21.93 -8.55 3.11
N HIS A 69 -22.06 -7.43 2.39
CA HIS A 69 -22.02 -7.37 0.93
C HIS A 69 -20.69 -6.83 0.38
N LYS A 70 -19.66 -6.81 1.20
CA LYS A 70 -18.33 -6.35 0.77
C LYS A 70 -17.79 -7.20 -0.38
N ARG A 71 -17.24 -6.54 -1.37
CA ARG A 71 -16.58 -7.18 -2.53
C ARG A 71 -15.06 -7.28 -2.37
N VAL A 72 -14.50 -6.51 -1.46
CA VAL A 72 -13.06 -6.39 -1.24
C VAL A 72 -12.80 -6.35 0.26
N ASP A 73 -11.91 -7.19 0.75
CA ASP A 73 -11.38 -7.08 2.11
C ASP A 73 -10.38 -5.93 2.21
N ILE A 74 -10.40 -5.19 3.31
CA ILE A 74 -9.43 -4.14 3.60
C ILE A 74 -8.53 -4.60 4.74
N VAL A 75 -7.23 -4.59 4.55
CA VAL A 75 -6.23 -4.75 5.60
C VAL A 75 -5.76 -3.37 6.04
N PRO A 76 -6.13 -2.90 7.25
CA PRO A 76 -5.89 -1.53 7.64
C PRO A 76 -4.46 -1.30 8.13
N THR A 77 -3.83 -0.24 7.63
CA THR A 77 -2.51 0.26 8.01
C THR A 77 -2.62 1.67 8.58
N PHE A 78 -2.07 1.88 9.77
CA PHE A 78 -1.95 3.20 10.36
C PHE A 78 -0.74 3.93 9.79
N LEU A 79 -0.96 5.05 9.10
CA LEU A 79 0.05 5.89 8.47
C LEU A 79 0.00 7.34 8.99
N GLY A 80 -0.14 7.54 10.31
CA GLY A 80 -0.14 8.89 10.89
C GLY A 80 1.15 9.68 10.63
N ALA A 81 2.25 8.99 10.35
CA ALA A 81 3.53 9.59 9.95
C ALA A 81 3.69 9.66 8.41
N HIS A 82 2.70 10.22 7.71
CA HIS A 82 2.72 10.40 6.26
C HIS A 82 3.29 11.78 5.86
N ALA A 83 3.02 12.80 6.63
CA ALA A 83 3.60 14.13 6.49
C ALA A 83 3.60 14.83 7.85
N VAL A 84 4.36 15.91 7.99
CA VAL A 84 4.33 16.76 9.18
C VAL A 84 3.24 17.82 8.98
N PRO A 85 2.18 17.83 9.81
CA PRO A 85 1.11 18.81 9.66
C PRO A 85 1.57 20.22 10.06
N GLN A 86 0.88 21.22 9.54
CA GLN A 86 1.26 22.63 9.68
C GLN A 86 1.45 23.06 11.16
N GLU A 87 0.64 22.54 12.06
CA GLU A 87 0.71 22.82 13.51
C GLU A 87 2.00 22.32 14.17
N TYR A 88 2.72 21.41 13.51
CA TYR A 88 4.04 20.89 13.94
C TYR A 88 5.19 21.32 13.01
N ASN A 89 4.98 22.32 12.14
CA ASN A 89 6.03 22.76 11.23
C ASN A 89 7.31 23.15 12.01
N GLY A 90 8.46 22.59 11.61
CA GLY A 90 9.75 22.75 12.28
C GLY A 90 9.90 21.97 13.59
N ARG A 91 8.90 21.19 14.02
CA ARG A 91 8.88 20.41 15.26
C ARG A 91 8.54 18.93 15.01
N THR A 92 9.21 18.32 14.01
CA THR A 92 8.93 16.94 13.60
C THR A 92 9.06 15.93 14.73
N ASP A 93 10.03 16.11 15.63
CA ASP A 93 10.19 15.22 16.79
C ASP A 93 9.03 15.29 17.76
N ASP A 94 8.46 16.49 18.00
CA ASP A 94 7.25 16.64 18.81
C ASP A 94 6.04 15.93 18.17
N TYR A 95 5.96 15.97 16.83
CA TYR A 95 4.90 15.26 16.11
C TYR A 95 5.07 13.73 16.21
N VAL A 96 6.28 13.22 16.09
CA VAL A 96 6.56 11.79 16.31
C VAL A 96 6.20 11.38 17.74
N ASP A 97 6.54 12.21 18.75
CA ASP A 97 6.14 11.97 20.14
C ASP A 97 4.62 11.97 20.33
N PHE A 98 3.91 12.89 19.68
CA PHE A 98 2.45 12.93 19.70
C PHE A 98 1.85 11.65 19.08
N ILE A 99 2.35 11.19 17.93
CA ILE A 99 1.90 9.94 17.31
C ILE A 99 2.08 8.77 18.27
N ILE A 100 3.27 8.63 18.87
CA ILE A 100 3.61 7.51 19.75
C ILE A 100 2.80 7.52 21.05
N ARG A 101 2.61 8.69 21.65
CA ARG A 101 1.98 8.80 22.98
C ARG A 101 0.47 8.92 22.96
N GLU A 102 -0.10 9.51 21.89
CA GLU A 102 -1.51 9.88 21.87
C GLU A 102 -2.32 9.14 20.81
N VAL A 103 -1.78 8.97 19.59
CA VAL A 103 -2.53 8.43 18.45
C VAL A 103 -2.43 6.90 18.41
N MET A 104 -1.20 6.38 18.37
CA MET A 104 -0.93 4.95 18.23
C MET A 104 -1.56 4.10 19.36
N PRO A 105 -1.52 4.49 20.66
CA PRO A 105 -2.23 3.76 21.69
C PRO A 105 -3.73 3.66 21.45
N ALA A 106 -4.35 4.72 20.93
CA ALA A 106 -5.78 4.70 20.61
C ALA A 106 -6.08 3.80 19.42
N VAL A 107 -5.21 3.74 18.39
CA VAL A 107 -5.31 2.79 17.28
C VAL A 107 -5.28 1.36 17.79
N VAL A 108 -4.31 1.02 18.65
CA VAL A 108 -4.11 -0.33 19.19
C VAL A 108 -5.24 -0.73 20.13
N GLN A 109 -5.62 0.12 21.09
CA GLN A 109 -6.69 -0.15 22.04
C GLN A 109 -8.03 -0.42 21.35
N ASN A 110 -8.30 0.28 20.25
CA ASN A 110 -9.50 0.07 19.45
C ASN A 110 -9.35 -0.99 18.36
N ARG A 111 -8.19 -1.64 18.21
CA ARG A 111 -7.88 -2.63 17.18
C ARG A 111 -8.23 -2.13 15.77
N LEU A 112 -7.77 -0.93 15.41
CA LEU A 112 -8.14 -0.26 14.17
C LEU A 112 -7.18 -0.52 13.03
N ALA A 113 -5.96 -0.96 13.30
CA ALA A 113 -4.96 -1.28 12.29
C ALA A 113 -4.17 -2.54 12.69
N GLU A 114 -3.63 -3.22 11.69
CA GLU A 114 -2.74 -4.37 11.84
C GLU A 114 -1.27 -3.98 11.63
N PHE A 115 -1.05 -2.93 10.87
CA PHE A 115 0.26 -2.41 10.48
C PHE A 115 0.43 -0.96 10.90
N CYS A 116 1.69 -0.57 11.08
CA CYS A 116 2.12 0.83 11.15
C CYS A 116 3.12 1.11 10.04
N ASP A 117 2.95 2.22 9.37
CA ASP A 117 3.78 2.68 8.25
C ASP A 117 4.31 4.10 8.52
N VAL A 118 5.40 4.46 7.89
CA VAL A 118 6.02 5.79 7.97
C VAL A 118 6.58 6.20 6.62
N PHE A 119 6.41 7.46 6.24
CA PHE A 119 7.07 8.02 5.07
C PHE A 119 8.50 8.43 5.41
N CYS A 120 9.40 7.46 5.30
CA CYS A 120 10.83 7.62 5.57
C CYS A 120 11.51 8.30 4.36
N GLU A 121 11.51 9.64 4.34
CA GLU A 121 12.01 10.41 3.21
C GLU A 121 12.66 11.73 3.65
N ARG A 122 13.60 12.21 2.85
CA ARG A 122 14.26 13.50 3.10
C ARG A 122 13.26 14.64 3.14
N GLY A 123 13.25 15.40 4.22
CA GLY A 123 12.32 16.51 4.40
C GLY A 123 10.96 16.10 4.95
N VAL A 124 10.72 14.81 5.22
CA VAL A 124 9.53 14.29 5.88
C VAL A 124 9.91 13.66 7.22
N PHE A 125 10.23 12.35 7.25
CA PHE A 125 10.75 11.71 8.45
C PHE A 125 12.12 11.09 8.17
N SER A 126 13.11 11.44 9.01
CA SER A 126 14.47 10.90 8.94
C SER A 126 14.50 9.41 9.35
N ILE A 127 15.58 8.71 9.00
CA ILE A 127 15.84 7.33 9.44
C ILE A 127 15.72 7.19 10.97
N GLY A 128 16.24 8.14 11.75
CA GLY A 128 16.14 8.11 13.21
C GLY A 128 14.72 8.25 13.75
N GLN A 129 13.94 9.16 13.18
CA GLN A 129 12.54 9.37 13.54
C GLN A 129 11.68 8.18 13.13
N SER A 130 11.88 7.64 11.92
CA SER A 130 11.20 6.46 11.41
C SER A 130 11.50 5.23 12.26
N ARG A 131 12.78 5.00 12.63
CA ARG A 131 13.19 3.91 13.53
C ARG A 131 12.50 4.02 14.89
N ARG A 132 12.47 5.22 15.49
CA ARG A 132 11.84 5.45 16.79
C ARG A 132 10.34 5.14 16.75
N LEU A 133 9.64 5.63 15.74
CA LEU A 133 8.21 5.41 15.57
C LEU A 133 7.88 3.94 15.35
N LEU A 134 8.58 3.28 14.42
CA LEU A 134 8.31 1.88 14.09
C LEU A 134 8.72 0.92 15.22
N THR A 135 9.76 1.25 16.00
CA THR A 135 10.11 0.47 17.20
C THR A 135 8.98 0.53 18.22
N ALA A 136 8.41 1.72 18.47
CA ALA A 136 7.27 1.87 19.36
C ALA A 136 6.02 1.13 18.83
N ALA A 137 5.79 1.16 17.51
CA ALA A 137 4.68 0.43 16.87
C ALA A 137 4.80 -1.09 17.09
N ARG A 138 5.99 -1.65 16.92
CA ARG A 138 6.27 -3.07 17.17
C ARG A 138 6.07 -3.45 18.64
N GLU A 139 6.51 -2.61 19.56
CA GLU A 139 6.32 -2.82 21.01
C GLU A 139 4.84 -2.82 21.40
N MET A 140 4.00 -2.11 20.64
CA MET A 140 2.54 -2.10 20.78
C MET A 140 1.84 -3.21 20.00
N GLY A 141 2.58 -4.08 19.29
CA GLY A 141 2.04 -5.25 18.58
C GLY A 141 1.59 -4.99 17.13
N LEU A 142 1.94 -3.86 16.52
CA LEU A 142 1.70 -3.60 15.11
C LEU A 142 2.85 -4.18 14.25
N ALA A 143 2.51 -4.77 13.10
CA ALA A 143 3.48 -5.14 12.10
C ALA A 143 3.97 -3.88 11.35
N LEU A 144 5.18 -3.94 10.78
CA LEU A 144 5.86 -2.75 10.28
C LEU A 144 5.87 -2.69 8.75
N LYS A 145 5.71 -1.48 8.23
CA LYS A 145 5.87 -1.12 6.82
C LYS A 145 6.60 0.21 6.69
N LEU A 146 7.15 0.51 5.52
CA LEU A 146 7.77 1.80 5.23
C LEU A 146 7.50 2.22 3.79
N HIS A 147 7.21 3.51 3.57
CA HIS A 147 7.51 4.17 2.29
C HIS A 147 9.00 4.51 2.33
N ALA A 148 9.76 4.03 1.37
CA ALA A 148 11.22 4.03 1.44
C ALA A 148 11.85 4.39 0.09
N ASP A 149 12.84 5.30 0.13
CA ASP A 149 13.67 5.65 -1.01
C ASP A 149 12.86 5.98 -2.29
N GLU A 150 11.75 6.72 -2.12
CA GLU A 150 10.86 7.13 -3.20
C GLU A 150 11.46 8.31 -3.98
N ILE A 151 11.90 9.35 -3.27
CA ILE A 151 12.36 10.62 -3.88
C ILE A 151 13.88 10.66 -3.93
N VAL A 152 14.54 10.21 -2.86
CA VAL A 152 16.02 10.17 -2.79
C VAL A 152 16.51 8.89 -2.11
N PRO A 153 17.76 8.46 -2.38
CA PRO A 153 18.37 7.31 -1.71
C PRO A 153 18.70 7.68 -0.25
N LEU A 154 17.74 7.53 0.65
CA LEU A 154 17.90 7.85 2.07
C LEU A 154 18.38 6.65 2.90
N GLY A 155 18.14 5.42 2.41
CA GLY A 155 18.41 4.16 3.13
C GLY A 155 17.20 3.64 3.90
N GLY A 156 16.00 4.02 3.51
CA GLY A 156 14.74 3.51 4.06
C GLY A 156 14.57 2.01 3.85
N ALA A 157 14.99 1.48 2.69
CA ALA A 157 15.01 0.04 2.41
C ALA A 157 15.92 -0.73 3.38
N GLY A 158 17.09 -0.17 3.71
CA GLY A 158 18.00 -0.73 4.73
C GLY A 158 17.37 -0.72 6.12
N LEU A 159 16.64 0.35 6.49
CA LEU A 159 15.89 0.41 7.74
C LEU A 159 14.77 -0.64 7.79
N ALA A 160 14.07 -0.88 6.67
CA ALA A 160 13.05 -1.93 6.60
C ALA A 160 13.65 -3.32 6.89
N ALA A 161 14.82 -3.61 6.31
CA ALA A 161 15.56 -4.84 6.59
C ALA A 161 16.03 -4.92 8.05
N GLU A 162 16.60 -3.84 8.60
CA GLU A 162 17.03 -3.75 10.01
C GLU A 162 15.87 -4.07 10.97
N LEU A 163 14.71 -3.50 10.71
CA LEU A 163 13.53 -3.69 11.55
C LEU A 163 12.75 -4.95 11.23
N SER A 164 13.15 -5.76 10.24
CA SER A 164 12.37 -6.91 9.76
C SER A 164 10.92 -6.52 9.46
N ALA A 165 10.74 -5.43 8.73
CA ALA A 165 9.42 -4.98 8.28
C ALA A 165 8.79 -6.03 7.35
N VAL A 166 7.46 -6.07 7.30
CA VAL A 166 6.75 -7.01 6.39
C VAL A 166 6.95 -6.58 4.94
N SER A 167 6.86 -5.28 4.66
CA SER A 167 7.13 -4.72 3.33
C SER A 167 7.77 -3.35 3.40
N ALA A 168 8.40 -2.96 2.29
CA ALA A 168 8.79 -1.59 2.00
C ALA A 168 8.26 -1.19 0.63
N ASP A 169 7.69 0.01 0.55
CA ASP A 169 6.95 0.49 -0.60
C ASP A 169 7.79 1.50 -1.41
N HIS A 170 7.53 1.64 -2.73
CA HIS A 170 8.21 2.48 -3.73
C HIS A 170 9.59 2.00 -4.16
N LEU A 171 10.64 2.21 -3.40
CA LEU A 171 12.00 1.69 -3.60
C LEU A 171 12.70 2.15 -4.89
N LEU A 172 12.31 3.32 -5.44
CA LEU A 172 12.84 3.84 -6.71
C LEU A 172 14.36 4.01 -6.65
N HIS A 173 14.87 4.42 -5.49
CA HIS A 173 16.27 4.77 -5.26
C HIS A 173 16.97 3.83 -4.25
N ALA A 174 16.38 2.67 -3.92
CA ALA A 174 17.00 1.70 -3.01
C ALA A 174 18.37 1.25 -3.52
N SER A 175 19.38 1.19 -2.65
CA SER A 175 20.74 0.78 -3.00
C SER A 175 20.82 -0.75 -3.19
N ASP A 176 21.85 -1.23 -3.92
CA ASP A 176 22.09 -2.67 -4.09
C ASP A 176 22.33 -3.38 -2.74
N ALA A 177 22.96 -2.69 -1.79
CA ALA A 177 23.19 -3.24 -0.46
C ALA A 177 21.87 -3.40 0.30
N ASP A 178 20.99 -2.40 0.21
CA ASP A 178 19.68 -2.43 0.89
C ASP A 178 18.74 -3.45 0.25
N ILE A 179 18.76 -3.58 -1.09
CA ILE A 179 18.00 -4.62 -1.80
C ILE A 179 18.42 -6.02 -1.32
N ARG A 180 19.73 -6.30 -1.22
CA ARG A 180 20.22 -7.56 -0.69
C ARG A 180 19.82 -7.77 0.77
N ALA A 181 19.92 -6.73 1.59
CA ALA A 181 19.50 -6.81 3.00
C ALA A 181 17.99 -7.11 3.13
N MET A 182 17.14 -6.53 2.30
CA MET A 182 15.71 -6.84 2.25
C MET A 182 15.46 -8.31 1.85
N ALA A 183 16.17 -8.80 0.81
CA ALA A 183 16.08 -10.20 0.38
C ALA A 183 16.46 -11.16 1.50
N ASP A 184 17.59 -10.92 2.17
CA ASP A 184 18.09 -11.74 3.29
C ASP A 184 17.12 -11.77 4.48
N LYS A 185 16.35 -10.71 4.68
CA LYS A 185 15.37 -10.59 5.77
C LYS A 185 13.94 -10.99 5.37
N GLY A 186 13.69 -11.31 4.11
CA GLY A 186 12.38 -11.67 3.61
C GLY A 186 11.40 -10.47 3.59
N VAL A 187 11.89 -9.24 3.52
CA VAL A 187 11.06 -8.04 3.38
C VAL A 187 10.49 -8.00 1.97
N VAL A 188 9.17 -7.90 1.84
CA VAL A 188 8.52 -7.80 0.53
C VAL A 188 8.76 -6.42 -0.07
N ALA A 189 9.28 -6.36 -1.29
CA ALA A 189 9.42 -5.12 -2.06
C ALA A 189 8.11 -4.80 -2.77
N THR A 190 7.34 -3.84 -2.27
CA THR A 190 6.07 -3.42 -2.88
C THR A 190 6.30 -2.29 -3.86
N LEU A 191 6.22 -2.59 -5.16
CA LEU A 191 6.53 -1.64 -6.22
C LEU A 191 5.25 -0.99 -6.78
N LEU A 192 5.33 0.31 -7.02
CA LEU A 192 4.18 1.18 -7.31
C LEU A 192 4.35 1.90 -8.66
N PRO A 193 4.33 1.15 -9.79
CA PRO A 193 4.67 1.71 -11.10
C PRO A 193 3.71 2.80 -11.59
N LEU A 194 2.45 2.82 -11.12
CA LEU A 194 1.50 3.87 -11.49
C LEU A 194 1.90 5.23 -10.89
N THR A 195 2.42 5.24 -9.67
CA THR A 195 2.89 6.47 -9.01
C THR A 195 4.13 7.02 -9.71
N ALA A 196 5.10 6.17 -10.01
CA ALA A 196 6.27 6.55 -10.80
C ALA A 196 5.85 7.12 -12.17
N PHE A 197 4.89 6.48 -12.87
CA PHE A 197 4.34 6.95 -14.13
C PHE A 197 3.67 8.32 -14.00
N ALA A 198 2.79 8.50 -13.00
CA ALA A 198 2.04 9.74 -12.78
C ALA A 198 2.95 10.92 -12.44
N LEU A 199 4.00 10.67 -11.67
CA LEU A 199 5.00 11.67 -11.27
C LEU A 199 6.12 11.87 -12.29
N LYS A 200 6.21 11.03 -13.32
CA LYS A 200 7.30 10.99 -14.32
C LYS A 200 8.67 10.70 -13.69
N GLU A 201 8.67 9.88 -12.64
CA GLU A 201 9.87 9.42 -11.97
C GLU A 201 10.41 8.14 -12.62
N PRO A 202 11.68 7.77 -12.38
CA PRO A 202 12.20 6.47 -12.79
C PRO A 202 11.44 5.35 -12.12
N TYR A 203 11.34 4.20 -12.79
CA TYR A 203 10.71 3.02 -12.19
C TYR A 203 11.69 2.32 -11.24
N ALA A 204 11.13 1.72 -10.19
CA ALA A 204 11.91 0.85 -9.30
C ALA A 204 12.52 -0.33 -10.07
N ARG A 205 13.67 -0.79 -9.62
CA ARG A 205 14.47 -1.84 -10.27
C ARG A 205 13.92 -3.25 -10.01
N GLY A 206 12.70 -3.51 -10.52
CA GLY A 206 11.97 -4.75 -10.25
C GLY A 206 12.75 -6.01 -10.66
N ARG A 207 13.40 -6.01 -11.83
CA ARG A 207 14.22 -7.14 -12.29
C ARG A 207 15.37 -7.43 -11.32
N GLU A 208 16.12 -6.42 -10.95
CA GLU A 208 17.27 -6.56 -10.08
C GLU A 208 16.87 -6.99 -8.66
N MET A 209 15.71 -6.56 -8.18
CA MET A 209 15.17 -6.99 -6.88
C MET A 209 14.79 -8.48 -6.90
N ILE A 210 14.14 -8.95 -7.97
CA ILE A 210 13.81 -10.37 -8.15
C ILE A 210 15.09 -11.20 -8.25
N ASP A 211 16.06 -10.77 -9.05
CA ASP A 211 17.33 -11.46 -9.22
C ASP A 211 18.15 -11.51 -7.92
N ALA A 212 18.00 -10.53 -7.06
CA ALA A 212 18.58 -10.51 -5.71
C ALA A 212 17.82 -11.40 -4.70
N GLY A 213 16.68 -11.97 -5.07
CA GLY A 213 15.88 -12.85 -4.22
C GLY A 213 14.77 -12.18 -3.42
N CYS A 214 14.47 -10.89 -3.67
CA CYS A 214 13.31 -10.25 -3.04
C CYS A 214 11.99 -10.84 -3.57
N ALA A 215 11.05 -11.10 -2.68
CA ALA A 215 9.66 -11.21 -3.06
C ALA A 215 9.16 -9.83 -3.48
N VAL A 216 8.78 -9.67 -4.75
CA VAL A 216 8.25 -8.41 -5.28
C VAL A 216 6.73 -8.47 -5.31
N ALA A 217 6.06 -7.51 -4.69
CA ALA A 217 4.63 -7.24 -4.81
C ALA A 217 4.38 -6.02 -5.70
N LEU A 218 3.21 -5.95 -6.31
CA LEU A 218 2.74 -4.81 -7.11
C LEU A 218 1.45 -4.25 -6.51
N ALA A 219 1.32 -2.94 -6.48
CA ALA A 219 0.10 -2.26 -6.09
C ALA A 219 -0.13 -0.98 -6.91
N THR A 220 -1.32 -0.42 -6.82
CA THR A 220 -1.71 0.76 -7.60
C THR A 220 -1.31 2.07 -6.94
N ASP A 221 -1.19 2.06 -5.62
CA ASP A 221 -1.00 3.28 -4.83
C ASP A 221 -2.06 4.35 -5.17
N LEU A 222 -3.33 3.92 -5.30
CA LEU A 222 -4.42 4.87 -5.51
C LEU A 222 -4.50 5.84 -4.34
N ASN A 223 -4.12 7.07 -4.56
CA ASN A 223 -4.13 8.12 -3.56
C ASN A 223 -4.42 9.49 -4.19
N PRO A 224 -4.97 10.45 -3.43
CA PRO A 224 -5.31 11.77 -3.96
C PRO A 224 -4.11 12.71 -4.10
N GLY A 225 -2.92 12.32 -3.63
CA GLY A 225 -1.72 13.17 -3.62
C GLY A 225 -0.88 13.06 -4.88
N SER A 226 -0.65 11.85 -5.37
CA SER A 226 0.31 11.58 -6.45
C SER A 226 -0.23 10.66 -7.55
N CYS A 227 -1.16 9.74 -7.24
CA CYS A 227 -1.64 8.75 -8.19
C CYS A 227 -3.14 8.47 -8.04
N PHE A 228 -3.99 9.16 -8.81
CA PHE A 228 -5.44 8.98 -8.75
C PHE A 228 -5.91 7.91 -9.75
N SER A 229 -5.28 6.73 -9.72
CA SER A 229 -5.59 5.60 -10.59
C SER A 229 -5.54 4.27 -9.84
N GLY A 230 -6.63 3.49 -9.96
CA GLY A 230 -6.71 2.11 -9.45
C GLY A 230 -6.52 1.05 -10.55
N SER A 231 -5.88 1.39 -11.68
CA SER A 231 -5.80 0.52 -12.85
C SER A 231 -4.81 -0.64 -12.64
N ILE A 232 -5.32 -1.82 -12.30
CA ILE A 232 -4.53 -3.07 -12.28
C ILE A 232 -3.96 -3.40 -13.67
N PRO A 233 -4.71 -3.30 -14.79
CA PRO A 233 -4.13 -3.59 -16.11
C PRO A 233 -2.95 -2.70 -16.47
N LEU A 234 -3.00 -1.40 -16.13
CA LEU A 234 -1.88 -0.50 -16.41
C LEU A 234 -0.69 -0.79 -15.47
N THR A 235 -0.94 -1.06 -14.17
CA THR A 235 0.10 -1.51 -13.23
C THR A 235 0.85 -2.72 -13.77
N PHE A 236 0.11 -3.71 -14.26
CA PHE A 236 0.64 -4.94 -14.84
C PHE A 236 1.51 -4.66 -16.08
N ALA A 237 0.99 -3.86 -17.01
CA ALA A 237 1.71 -3.53 -18.25
C ALA A 237 3.00 -2.76 -17.96
N LEU A 238 2.98 -1.78 -17.03
CA LEU A 238 4.17 -1.01 -16.65
C LEU A 238 5.22 -1.89 -15.98
N ALA A 239 4.82 -2.85 -15.14
CA ALA A 239 5.74 -3.79 -14.52
C ALA A 239 6.45 -4.67 -15.56
N CYS A 240 5.72 -5.20 -16.54
CA CYS A 240 6.33 -6.01 -17.60
C CYS A 240 7.21 -5.18 -18.54
N ILE A 241 6.74 -4.00 -18.99
CA ILE A 241 7.41 -3.21 -20.03
C ILE A 241 8.62 -2.44 -19.47
N TYR A 242 8.47 -1.78 -18.34
CA TYR A 242 9.48 -0.88 -17.80
C TYR A 242 10.33 -1.48 -16.68
N MET A 243 9.73 -2.34 -15.85
CA MET A 243 10.45 -2.97 -14.73
C MET A 243 11.01 -4.35 -15.10
N LYS A 244 10.82 -4.80 -16.36
CA LYS A 244 11.35 -6.03 -16.94
C LYS A 244 10.94 -7.30 -16.17
N MET A 245 9.77 -7.28 -15.59
CA MET A 245 9.17 -8.47 -14.98
C MET A 245 8.60 -9.40 -16.06
N SER A 246 8.72 -10.72 -15.88
CA SER A 246 7.96 -11.65 -16.71
C SER A 246 6.46 -11.55 -16.38
N ILE A 247 5.63 -12.11 -17.23
CA ILE A 247 4.18 -12.11 -17.03
C ILE A 247 3.82 -12.90 -15.78
N GLU A 248 4.47 -14.03 -15.56
CA GLU A 248 4.29 -14.90 -14.39
C GLU A 248 4.75 -14.23 -13.10
N GLU A 249 5.88 -13.51 -13.13
CA GLU A 249 6.36 -12.72 -12.00
C GLU A 249 5.37 -11.58 -11.66
N ALA A 250 4.83 -10.90 -12.66
CA ALA A 250 3.84 -9.84 -12.44
C ALA A 250 2.50 -10.40 -11.90
N ILE A 251 2.05 -11.58 -12.36
CA ILE A 251 0.89 -12.28 -11.78
C ILE A 251 1.16 -12.63 -10.31
N THR A 252 2.31 -13.24 -10.02
CA THR A 252 2.71 -13.61 -8.66
C THR A 252 2.80 -12.38 -7.75
N ALA A 253 3.32 -11.27 -8.28
CA ALA A 253 3.45 -10.01 -7.56
C ALA A 253 2.09 -9.37 -7.18
N LEU A 254 1.08 -9.50 -8.05
CA LEU A 254 -0.28 -9.02 -7.80
C LEU A 254 -1.15 -9.98 -6.96
N THR A 255 -0.69 -11.21 -6.74
CA THR A 255 -1.44 -12.27 -6.07
C THR A 255 -0.74 -12.75 -4.80
N LEU A 256 0.11 -13.77 -4.88
CA LEU A 256 0.76 -14.40 -3.73
C LEU A 256 1.67 -13.44 -2.96
N ASN A 257 2.51 -12.67 -3.66
CA ASN A 257 3.40 -11.73 -3.01
C ASN A 257 2.66 -10.50 -2.47
N GLY A 258 1.59 -10.05 -3.15
CA GLY A 258 0.68 -9.04 -2.61
C GLY A 258 0.01 -9.52 -1.31
N ALA A 259 -0.41 -10.78 -1.26
CA ALA A 259 -0.93 -11.38 -0.03
C ALA A 259 0.16 -11.50 1.06
N ALA A 260 1.40 -11.84 0.70
CA ALA A 260 2.53 -11.90 1.63
C ALA A 260 2.84 -10.51 2.24
N ALA A 261 2.79 -9.44 1.44
CA ALA A 261 2.94 -8.07 1.93
C ALA A 261 1.88 -7.65 2.97
N LEU A 262 0.79 -8.41 3.07
CA LEU A 262 -0.31 -8.21 4.03
C LEU A 262 -0.39 -9.28 5.12
N ASN A 263 0.61 -10.18 5.24
CA ASN A 263 0.56 -11.35 6.13
C ASN A 263 -0.69 -12.23 5.85
N ARG A 264 -1.05 -12.44 4.60
CA ARG A 264 -2.25 -13.20 4.16
C ARG A 264 -1.93 -14.34 3.19
N ALA A 265 -0.66 -14.62 2.88
CA ALA A 265 -0.28 -15.65 1.91
C ALA A 265 -0.78 -17.06 2.27
N ASP A 266 -1.03 -17.33 3.55
CA ASP A 266 -1.59 -18.60 4.02
C ASP A 266 -3.09 -18.74 3.72
N SER A 267 -3.79 -17.63 3.45
CA SER A 267 -5.26 -17.62 3.30
C SER A 267 -5.77 -17.18 1.94
N ILE A 268 -4.97 -16.39 1.19
CA ILE A 268 -5.30 -15.89 -0.15
C ILE A 268 -4.05 -15.83 -1.04
N GLY A 269 -4.21 -15.40 -2.28
CA GLY A 269 -3.10 -15.14 -3.23
C GLY A 269 -2.75 -16.33 -4.13
N SER A 270 -3.27 -17.53 -3.86
CA SER A 270 -3.14 -18.70 -4.74
C SER A 270 -4.38 -19.58 -4.65
N ILE A 271 -4.60 -20.40 -5.67
CA ILE A 271 -5.72 -21.36 -5.72
C ILE A 271 -5.23 -22.66 -5.10
N GLU A 272 -5.47 -22.84 -3.82
CA GLU A 272 -5.04 -24.00 -3.03
C GLU A 272 -6.16 -24.43 -2.08
N VAL A 273 -6.19 -25.71 -1.75
CA VAL A 273 -7.12 -26.28 -0.76
C VAL A 273 -6.88 -25.63 0.61
N GLY A 274 -7.95 -25.11 1.22
CA GLY A 274 -7.89 -24.44 2.53
C GLY A 274 -7.77 -22.92 2.44
N LYS A 275 -7.46 -22.33 1.28
CA LYS A 275 -7.51 -20.88 1.07
C LYS A 275 -8.91 -20.42 0.69
N LYS A 276 -9.16 -19.12 0.84
CA LYS A 276 -10.43 -18.49 0.44
C LYS A 276 -10.66 -18.63 -1.07
N GLY A 277 -11.91 -18.77 -1.47
CA GLY A 277 -12.31 -18.82 -2.86
C GLY A 277 -12.31 -17.43 -3.52
N ASP A 278 -11.15 -16.79 -3.51
CA ASP A 278 -10.90 -15.47 -4.12
C ASP A 278 -10.13 -15.67 -5.42
N PHE A 279 -10.76 -15.37 -6.57
CA PHE A 279 -10.11 -15.49 -7.86
C PHE A 279 -10.76 -14.60 -8.93
N VAL A 280 -10.08 -14.48 -10.06
CA VAL A 280 -10.53 -13.67 -11.20
C VAL A 280 -10.67 -14.56 -12.42
N VAL A 281 -11.81 -14.44 -13.11
CA VAL A 281 -12.04 -15.03 -14.41
C VAL A 281 -11.78 -13.95 -15.47
N LEU A 282 -10.93 -14.25 -16.46
CA LEU A 282 -10.56 -13.31 -17.50
C LEU A 282 -11.35 -13.55 -18.78
N ASN A 283 -11.55 -12.50 -19.58
CA ASN A 283 -12.12 -12.52 -20.94
C ASN A 283 -11.10 -12.93 -22.01
N THR A 284 -10.14 -13.75 -21.66
CA THR A 284 -9.11 -14.26 -22.58
C THR A 284 -8.73 -15.67 -22.16
N ASP A 285 -8.43 -16.51 -23.13
CA ASP A 285 -7.94 -17.87 -22.95
C ASP A 285 -6.42 -17.95 -22.76
N ASN A 286 -5.74 -16.81 -22.91
CA ASN A 286 -4.29 -16.72 -22.79
C ASN A 286 -3.86 -15.50 -21.95
N TYR A 287 -3.28 -15.74 -20.77
CA TYR A 287 -2.82 -14.69 -19.86
C TYR A 287 -1.67 -13.83 -20.44
N HIS A 288 -0.99 -14.28 -21.50
CA HIS A 288 0.01 -13.48 -22.20
C HIS A 288 -0.58 -12.21 -22.87
N PHE A 289 -1.91 -12.14 -23.06
CA PHE A 289 -2.57 -10.93 -23.52
C PHE A 289 -2.62 -9.82 -22.47
N LEU A 290 -2.45 -10.11 -21.16
CA LEU A 290 -2.56 -9.09 -20.11
C LEU A 290 -1.65 -7.88 -20.33
N PRO A 291 -0.33 -8.01 -20.58
CA PRO A 291 0.50 -6.86 -20.89
C PRO A 291 0.30 -6.32 -22.32
N TYR A 292 -0.23 -7.13 -23.24
CA TYR A 292 -0.48 -6.71 -24.63
C TYR A 292 -1.68 -5.77 -24.72
N TYR A 293 -2.74 -6.02 -23.96
CA TYR A 293 -3.88 -5.14 -23.81
C TYR A 293 -3.61 -4.02 -22.79
N VAL A 294 -2.62 -3.18 -23.09
CA VAL A 294 -2.15 -2.11 -22.19
C VAL A 294 -3.31 -1.27 -21.66
N GLY A 295 -3.54 -1.32 -20.36
CA GLY A 295 -4.56 -0.53 -19.68
C GLY A 295 -6.01 -0.99 -19.91
N MET A 296 -6.26 -2.00 -20.74
CA MET A 296 -7.61 -2.54 -20.95
C MET A 296 -7.98 -3.55 -19.87
N ASN A 297 -9.20 -3.47 -19.38
CA ASN A 297 -9.70 -4.43 -18.39
C ASN A 297 -10.09 -5.76 -19.05
N CYS A 298 -9.40 -6.83 -18.73
CA CYS A 298 -9.69 -8.19 -19.20
C CYS A 298 -10.49 -9.02 -18.19
N VAL A 299 -10.97 -8.43 -17.09
CA VAL A 299 -11.75 -9.15 -16.08
C VAL A 299 -13.17 -9.39 -16.57
N HIS A 300 -13.57 -10.66 -16.58
CA HIS A 300 -14.96 -11.07 -16.80
C HIS A 300 -15.76 -11.12 -15.49
N THR A 301 -15.18 -11.74 -14.47
CA THR A 301 -15.83 -11.91 -13.16
C THR A 301 -14.78 -11.91 -12.07
N THR A 302 -15.02 -11.14 -11.02
CA THR A 302 -14.29 -11.25 -9.76
C THR A 302 -15.07 -12.16 -8.83
N VAL A 303 -14.39 -13.12 -8.20
CA VAL A 303 -14.98 -14.02 -7.22
C VAL A 303 -14.38 -13.73 -5.86
N LYS A 304 -15.25 -13.41 -4.89
CA LYS A 304 -14.88 -13.13 -3.50
C LYS A 304 -15.55 -14.13 -2.57
N GLU A 305 -14.72 -14.95 -1.91
CA GLU A 305 -15.20 -16.01 -0.99
C GLU A 305 -16.29 -16.90 -1.63
N GLY A 306 -16.13 -17.21 -2.93
CA GLY A 306 -17.07 -18.02 -3.71
C GLY A 306 -18.26 -17.24 -4.28
N VAL A 307 -18.44 -15.97 -3.97
CA VAL A 307 -19.50 -15.12 -4.52
C VAL A 307 -19.04 -14.44 -5.80
N LEU A 308 -19.83 -14.55 -6.87
CA LEU A 308 -19.51 -14.03 -8.19
C LEU A 308 -19.95 -12.55 -8.32
N TYR A 309 -19.04 -11.71 -8.81
CA TYR A 309 -19.30 -10.31 -9.16
C TYR A 309 -18.93 -10.08 -10.63
N PRO A 310 -19.88 -10.29 -11.58
CA PRO A 310 -19.63 -10.05 -13.00
C PRO A 310 -19.27 -8.59 -13.28
N VAL A 311 -18.33 -8.39 -14.21
CA VAL A 311 -18.00 -7.06 -14.73
C VAL A 311 -18.86 -6.84 -15.98
N LEU A 312 -19.79 -5.91 -15.91
CA LEU A 312 -20.71 -5.54 -16.98
C LEU A 312 -20.05 -4.61 -18.01
#